data_5c4b4337fb74013e7d507871cab752c6
#
_entry.id   5c4b4337fb74013e7d507871cab752c6
#
_cell.length_a   1.000
_cell.length_b   1.000
_cell.length_c   1.000
_cell.angle_alpha   90.00
_cell.angle_beta   90.00
_cell.angle_gamma   90.00
#
_symmetry.space_group_name_H-M   'P 1'
#
loop_
_entity.id
_entity.type
_entity.pdbx_description
1 polymer ?
#
loop_
_entity_poly.entity_id
_entity_poly.type
_entity_poly.pdbx_seq_one_letter_code
_entity_poly.pdbx_strand_id
1 'polypeptide(L)'
;MMKKRITALFLASLMAATMLTGCGSDTGGSDTGDSGDSSATGETYTMTIAHAVAETHPSHITLLDFETAVEEGTGGAVQVDIVPNGALGGEGQYAEMLGLDALQATVIGADAASGIVPEWGLIGGPYLFDSRESAYAALDGEFGAELAALAESHNIYVAGWGDAGFRNVTNSRQEIVTPADMEGLKIRVMENDLHMALFREFGANPSPLAFNELFTALQQGTVDAQENPITVFTVSKFYEVQDYMTLTEHVYTAAPFLINKSWLESLPEEYQTVILDAAAEWTTAQRAAMEGGEEEHMQTCMDAGMEIRELTAEEKQVWMDAAAPLNDTMNEMYGEDLVNLARSFNG
;
A
#
# COMPACT_ATOMS: atom_id res chain seq x y z
N MET A 1 -27.10 42.11 -28.12
CA MET A 1 -26.95 43.40 -27.38
C MET A 1 -26.61 43.01 -25.94
N MET A 2 -25.56 43.30 -25.44
CA MET A 2 -24.64 44.32 -25.05
C MET A 2 -23.32 43.68 -24.53
N LYS A 3 -22.20 44.07 -25.11
CA LYS A 3 -20.85 43.81 -24.66
C LYS A 3 -20.55 44.64 -23.41
N LYS A 4 -19.91 44.07 -22.38
CA LYS A 4 -19.11 44.87 -21.44
C LYS A 4 -17.71 44.24 -21.29
N ARG A 5 -16.74 44.92 -21.85
CA ARG A 5 -15.30 44.79 -21.62
C ARG A 5 -14.98 45.42 -20.27
N ILE A 6 -14.17 44.79 -19.44
CA ILE A 6 -13.43 45.49 -18.37
C ILE A 6 -11.97 45.09 -18.45
N THR A 7 -11.21 46.13 -18.44
CA THR A 7 -9.83 46.40 -18.80
C THR A 7 -8.83 45.91 -17.71
N ALA A 8 -7.66 45.46 -18.16
CA ALA A 8 -6.48 45.16 -17.36
C ALA A 8 -5.90 46.43 -16.70
N LEU A 9 -5.38 46.27 -15.48
CA LEU A 9 -4.41 47.23 -14.91
C LEU A 9 -3.18 46.45 -14.42
N PHE A 10 -2.10 46.63 -15.12
CA PHE A 10 -0.73 46.34 -14.70
C PHE A 10 -0.30 47.39 -13.66
N LEU A 11 0.28 46.98 -12.55
CA LEU A 11 1.14 47.84 -11.74
C LEU A 11 2.44 47.12 -11.44
N ALA A 12 3.48 47.56 -12.16
CA ALA A 12 4.86 47.30 -11.86
C ALA A 12 5.32 48.24 -10.73
N SER A 13 6.00 47.74 -9.72
CA SER A 13 6.74 48.56 -8.76
C SER A 13 8.17 48.00 -8.64
N LEU A 14 9.08 48.80 -9.20
CA LEU A 14 10.52 48.75 -9.15
C LEU A 14 10.96 49.63 -7.99
N MET A 15 11.92 49.22 -7.13
CA MET A 15 12.83 50.04 -6.35
C MET A 15 13.64 49.14 -5.41
N ALA A 16 14.85 49.13 -5.39
CA ALA A 16 16.04 49.99 -5.50
C ALA A 16 16.98 49.59 -4.36
N ALA A 17 18.19 49.28 -4.74
CA ALA A 17 19.31 48.96 -3.87
C ALA A 17 19.80 50.17 -3.09
N THR A 18 20.17 50.01 -1.82
CA THR A 18 21.10 50.91 -1.15
C THR A 18 22.19 50.10 -0.46
N MET A 19 23.38 50.23 -1.01
CA MET A 19 24.66 49.94 -0.34
C MET A 19 24.93 51.04 0.68
N LEU A 20 25.37 50.67 1.86
CA LEU A 20 26.15 51.57 2.74
C LEU A 20 27.30 50.77 3.33
N THR A 21 28.47 51.10 2.83
CA THR A 21 29.81 50.84 3.38
C THR A 21 30.02 51.66 4.65
N GLY A 22 30.52 50.99 5.71
CA GLY A 22 31.02 51.65 6.93
C GLY A 22 32.20 50.87 7.47
N CYS A 23 33.38 51.28 7.15
CA CYS A 23 34.63 50.90 7.83
C CYS A 23 34.74 51.62 9.18
N GLY A 24 35.21 50.92 10.20
CA GLY A 24 35.65 51.49 11.48
C GLY A 24 36.43 50.42 12.26
N SER A 25 37.73 50.58 12.31
CA SER A 25 38.72 49.85 13.07
C SER A 25 38.74 50.29 14.56
N ASP A 26 38.89 49.45 15.55
CA ASP A 26 40.11 49.14 16.28
C ASP A 26 39.88 48.52 17.67
N THR A 27 40.81 47.63 18.03
CA THR A 27 41.35 47.23 19.32
C THR A 27 40.54 46.45 20.36
N GLY A 28 40.96 45.19 20.54
CA GLY A 28 41.57 44.69 21.79
C GLY A 28 40.66 44.05 22.84
N GLY A 29 40.86 42.76 23.06
CA GLY A 29 40.46 42.11 24.30
C GLY A 29 40.23 40.62 24.14
N SER A 30 41.22 39.82 24.43
CA SER A 30 41.12 38.37 24.61
C SER A 30 40.18 38.01 25.76
N ASP A 31 39.23 37.09 25.54
CA ASP A 31 39.03 36.01 26.50
C ASP A 31 38.42 34.77 25.87
N THR A 32 38.98 33.67 26.30
CA THR A 32 38.69 32.32 25.90
C THR A 32 37.34 31.85 26.44
N GLY A 33 36.46 31.39 25.55
CA GLY A 33 35.25 30.66 25.89
C GLY A 33 34.92 29.74 24.70
N ASP A 34 35.62 28.62 24.62
CA ASP A 34 35.29 27.51 23.72
C ASP A 34 33.99 26.91 24.21
N SER A 35 32.88 27.35 23.63
CA SER A 35 31.60 26.65 23.62
C SER A 35 31.43 26.14 22.20
N GLY A 36 31.92 24.93 21.98
CA GLY A 36 31.68 24.21 20.77
C GLY A 36 30.17 23.96 20.59
N ASP A 37 29.54 24.96 19.99
CA ASP A 37 28.26 24.74 19.30
C ASP A 37 28.59 24.00 17.98
N SER A 38 28.68 22.68 18.07
CA SER A 38 28.68 21.85 16.88
C SER A 38 27.25 21.82 16.35
N SER A 39 26.81 22.94 15.76
CA SER A 39 25.74 22.89 14.78
C SER A 39 26.29 22.06 13.61
N ALA A 40 25.98 20.76 13.63
CA ALA A 40 26.12 19.89 12.49
C ALA A 40 25.29 20.51 11.37
N THR A 41 25.96 21.22 10.44
CA THR A 41 25.39 21.55 9.14
C THR A 41 25.40 20.25 8.31
N GLY A 42 24.70 19.22 8.82
CA GLY A 42 24.48 17.96 8.12
C GLY A 42 23.47 18.20 7.00
N GLU A 43 23.69 17.55 5.90
CA GLU A 43 22.71 17.45 4.82
C GLU A 43 21.45 16.78 5.39
N THR A 44 20.28 17.37 5.12
CA THR A 44 18.98 16.81 5.57
C THR A 44 18.33 16.12 4.39
N TYR A 45 17.88 14.90 4.60
CA TYR A 45 17.19 14.06 3.61
C TYR A 45 15.71 13.97 3.97
N THR A 46 14.84 13.97 2.96
CA THR A 46 13.41 13.77 3.17
C THR A 46 13.01 12.40 2.62
N MET A 47 12.30 11.62 3.42
CA MET A 47 11.68 10.35 3.05
C MET A 47 10.17 10.52 3.00
N THR A 48 9.62 10.77 1.82
CA THR A 48 8.18 10.80 1.64
C THR A 48 7.66 9.37 1.47
N ILE A 49 6.70 8.98 2.33
CA ILE A 49 6.05 7.66 2.30
C ILE A 49 4.58 7.85 1.93
N ALA A 50 4.15 7.35 0.76
CA ALA A 50 2.77 7.42 0.34
C ALA A 50 2.04 6.09 0.58
N HIS A 51 0.75 6.14 0.93
CA HIS A 51 -0.12 4.98 0.96
C HIS A 51 -1.60 5.36 0.72
N ALA A 52 -2.42 4.38 0.31
CA ALA A 52 -3.79 4.65 -0.08
C ALA A 52 -4.81 4.53 1.07
N VAL A 53 -4.43 3.90 2.19
CA VAL A 53 -5.34 3.65 3.31
C VAL A 53 -5.52 4.87 4.23
N ALA A 54 -6.57 4.86 5.05
CA ALA A 54 -6.87 5.94 5.99
C ALA A 54 -5.86 5.99 7.16
N GLU A 55 -5.77 7.15 7.82
CA GLU A 55 -4.89 7.37 8.98
C GLU A 55 -5.22 6.48 10.20
N THR A 56 -6.42 5.92 10.24
CA THR A 56 -6.84 4.97 11.29
C THR A 56 -6.47 3.52 10.97
N HIS A 57 -5.89 3.25 9.81
CA HIS A 57 -5.46 1.91 9.42
C HIS A 57 -4.20 1.48 10.17
N PRO A 58 -4.09 0.20 10.61
CA PRO A 58 -2.91 -0.27 11.33
C PRO A 58 -1.58 0.00 10.62
N SER A 59 -1.54 -0.11 9.29
CA SER A 59 -0.32 0.21 8.53
C SER A 59 0.11 1.67 8.67
N HIS A 60 -0.84 2.62 8.74
CA HIS A 60 -0.50 4.03 8.99
C HIS A 60 -0.03 4.24 10.42
N ILE A 61 -0.75 3.67 11.39
CA ILE A 61 -0.41 3.83 12.82
C ILE A 61 1.01 3.32 13.09
N THR A 62 1.37 2.17 12.54
CA THR A 62 2.73 1.61 12.70
C THR A 62 3.79 2.39 11.91
N LEU A 63 3.42 3.10 10.83
CA LEU A 63 4.35 4.01 10.15
C LEU A 63 4.72 5.24 11.01
N LEU A 64 3.89 5.67 11.95
CA LEU A 64 4.24 6.76 12.89
C LEU A 64 5.37 6.33 13.85
N ASP A 65 5.39 5.05 14.24
CA ASP A 65 6.49 4.48 15.04
C ASP A 65 7.77 4.38 14.19
N PHE A 66 7.64 3.98 12.91
CA PHE A 66 8.74 3.98 11.94
C PHE A 66 9.32 5.40 11.75
N GLU A 67 8.47 6.42 11.54
CA GLU A 67 8.87 7.83 11.44
C GLU A 67 9.71 8.23 12.65
N THR A 68 9.19 7.97 13.85
CA THR A 68 9.89 8.27 15.11
C THR A 68 11.25 7.58 15.18
N ALA A 69 11.31 6.28 14.87
CA ALA A 69 12.54 5.50 14.93
C ALA A 69 13.62 6.00 13.95
N VAL A 70 13.22 6.36 12.72
CA VAL A 70 14.14 6.89 11.70
C VAL A 70 14.63 8.29 12.06
N GLU A 71 13.75 9.19 12.50
CA GLU A 71 14.14 10.55 12.86
C GLU A 71 15.05 10.58 14.08
N GLU A 72 14.72 9.82 15.13
CA GLU A 72 15.57 9.71 16.34
C GLU A 72 16.90 9.00 16.02
N GLY A 73 16.85 7.88 15.28
CA GLY A 73 18.04 7.08 14.96
C GLY A 73 19.04 7.78 14.06
N THR A 74 18.57 8.72 13.21
CA THR A 74 19.43 9.54 12.35
C THR A 74 19.77 10.91 12.98
N GLY A 75 19.30 11.17 14.21
CA GLY A 75 19.49 12.48 14.89
C GLY A 75 18.84 13.63 14.12
N GLY A 76 17.75 13.38 13.39
CA GLY A 76 17.00 14.32 12.58
C GLY A 76 17.60 14.60 11.20
N ALA A 77 18.62 13.83 10.78
CA ALA A 77 19.20 14.00 9.44
C ALA A 77 18.27 13.45 8.34
N VAL A 78 17.49 12.40 8.62
CA VAL A 78 16.40 11.94 7.75
C VAL A 78 15.08 12.38 8.38
N GLN A 79 14.28 13.13 7.64
CA GLN A 79 12.93 13.55 8.02
C GLN A 79 11.92 12.70 7.24
N VAL A 80 10.94 12.13 7.94
CA VAL A 80 9.91 11.30 7.32
C VAL A 80 8.62 12.11 7.14
N ASP A 81 8.00 12.03 5.96
CA ASP A 81 6.74 12.68 5.62
C ASP A 81 5.74 11.61 5.12
N ILE A 82 4.75 11.27 5.94
CA ILE A 82 3.77 10.24 5.61
C ILE A 82 2.56 10.87 4.94
N VAL A 83 2.24 10.43 3.72
CA VAL A 83 1.14 10.94 2.88
C VAL A 83 0.05 9.88 2.73
N PRO A 84 -1.00 9.91 3.57
CA PRO A 84 -2.07 8.91 3.58
C PRO A 84 -3.18 9.18 2.55
N ASN A 85 -4.23 8.34 2.59
CA ASN A 85 -5.52 8.53 1.93
C ASN A 85 -5.47 8.60 0.39
N GLY A 86 -4.45 8.07 -0.26
CA GLY A 86 -4.34 8.15 -1.71
C GLY A 86 -4.11 9.57 -2.23
N ALA A 87 -3.54 10.47 -1.41
CA ALA A 87 -3.44 11.89 -1.73
C ALA A 87 -2.53 12.20 -2.95
N LEU A 88 -1.58 11.32 -3.26
CA LEU A 88 -0.70 11.44 -4.44
C LEU A 88 -1.15 10.54 -5.60
N GLY A 89 -2.23 9.76 -5.46
CA GLY A 89 -2.74 8.88 -6.50
C GLY A 89 -3.14 7.49 -6.02
N GLY A 90 -3.30 6.54 -6.95
CA GLY A 90 -3.54 5.13 -6.65
C GLY A 90 -2.24 4.35 -6.39
N GLU A 91 -2.38 3.13 -5.87
CA GLU A 91 -1.23 2.29 -5.46
C GLU A 91 -0.30 1.95 -6.65
N GLY A 92 -0.85 1.64 -7.82
CA GLY A 92 -0.06 1.42 -9.04
C GLY A 92 0.77 2.65 -9.43
N GLN A 93 0.21 3.86 -9.27
CA GLN A 93 0.95 5.11 -9.51
C GLN A 93 2.08 5.30 -8.50
N TYR A 94 1.91 4.86 -7.23
CA TYR A 94 3.00 4.93 -6.25
C TYR A 94 4.17 4.02 -6.63
N ALA A 95 3.90 2.81 -7.13
CA ALA A 95 4.94 1.92 -7.63
C ALA A 95 5.69 2.56 -8.83
N GLU A 96 4.98 3.20 -9.76
CA GLU A 96 5.59 3.95 -10.87
C GLU A 96 6.44 5.13 -10.37
N MET A 97 5.92 5.95 -9.45
CA MET A 97 6.64 7.09 -8.87
C MET A 97 7.91 6.65 -8.15
N LEU A 98 7.85 5.51 -7.45
CA LEU A 98 9.00 4.93 -6.76
C LEU A 98 10.10 4.57 -7.76
N GLY A 99 9.76 3.83 -8.82
CA GLY A 99 10.71 3.43 -9.87
C GLY A 99 11.33 4.62 -10.65
N LEU A 100 10.66 5.78 -10.68
CA LEU A 100 11.05 6.98 -11.40
C LEU A 100 11.70 8.07 -10.49
N ASP A 101 12.15 7.73 -9.29
CA ASP A 101 12.76 8.66 -8.31
C ASP A 101 11.83 9.82 -7.89
N ALA A 102 10.51 9.68 -8.06
CA ALA A 102 9.52 10.70 -7.70
C ALA A 102 8.90 10.49 -6.32
N LEU A 103 9.17 9.36 -5.67
CA LEU A 103 8.73 9.00 -4.33
C LEU A 103 9.83 8.20 -3.63
N GLN A 104 10.05 8.41 -2.33
CA GLN A 104 11.10 7.71 -1.60
C GLN A 104 10.65 6.36 -1.07
N ALA A 105 9.38 6.24 -0.63
CA ALA A 105 8.85 4.99 -0.13
C ALA A 105 7.33 4.89 -0.28
N THR A 106 6.82 3.66 -0.22
CA THR A 106 5.38 3.39 -0.22
C THR A 106 5.06 2.08 0.50
N VAL A 107 3.84 2.00 1.03
CA VAL A 107 3.22 0.74 1.47
C VAL A 107 1.94 0.57 0.65
N ILE A 108 1.90 -0.48 -0.16
CA ILE A 108 0.81 -0.77 -1.11
C ILE A 108 0.46 -2.26 -1.10
N GLY A 109 -0.70 -2.64 -1.63
CA GLY A 109 -0.94 -4.03 -1.97
C GLY A 109 0.04 -4.51 -3.05
N ALA A 110 0.69 -5.64 -2.82
CA ALA A 110 1.71 -6.16 -3.76
C ALA A 110 1.15 -6.31 -5.18
N ASP A 111 -0.08 -6.75 -5.29
CA ASP A 111 -0.78 -6.98 -6.57
C ASP A 111 -0.90 -5.70 -7.40
N ALA A 112 -1.02 -4.53 -6.74
CA ALA A 112 -1.12 -3.24 -7.43
C ALA A 112 0.19 -2.82 -8.13
N ALA A 113 1.32 -3.43 -7.75
CA ALA A 113 2.61 -3.21 -8.41
C ALA A 113 2.85 -4.15 -9.60
N SER A 114 1.93 -5.06 -9.93
CA SER A 114 2.08 -6.03 -11.04
C SER A 114 2.24 -5.36 -12.41
N GLY A 115 1.82 -4.11 -12.57
CA GLY A 115 2.10 -3.31 -13.76
C GLY A 115 3.58 -2.96 -13.95
N ILE A 116 4.39 -3.02 -12.88
CA ILE A 116 5.84 -2.72 -12.88
C ILE A 116 6.65 -4.03 -12.73
N VAL A 117 6.26 -4.87 -11.78
CA VAL A 117 6.85 -6.19 -11.54
C VAL A 117 5.77 -7.25 -11.80
N PRO A 118 5.65 -7.76 -13.03
CA PRO A 118 4.53 -8.63 -13.42
C PRO A 118 4.38 -9.87 -12.51
N GLU A 119 5.47 -10.45 -12.04
CA GLU A 119 5.49 -11.64 -11.21
C GLU A 119 4.82 -11.42 -9.84
N TRP A 120 4.74 -10.18 -9.37
CA TRP A 120 4.05 -9.84 -8.11
C TRP A 120 2.53 -10.07 -8.19
N GLY A 121 1.98 -10.10 -9.42
CA GLY A 121 0.60 -10.50 -9.63
C GLY A 121 0.30 -11.93 -9.15
N LEU A 122 1.31 -12.80 -9.03
CA LEU A 122 1.15 -14.14 -8.48
C LEU A 122 0.75 -14.13 -6.99
N ILE A 123 1.19 -13.16 -6.20
CA ILE A 123 0.82 -13.08 -4.77
C ILE A 123 -0.71 -13.05 -4.63
N GLY A 124 -1.39 -12.35 -5.55
CA GLY A 124 -2.85 -12.34 -5.68
C GLY A 124 -3.46 -13.58 -6.35
N GLY A 125 -2.72 -14.68 -6.43
CA GLY A 125 -3.22 -15.95 -6.96
C GLY A 125 -4.35 -16.52 -6.10
N PRO A 126 -5.45 -17.01 -6.73
CA PRO A 126 -6.57 -17.57 -5.97
C PRO A 126 -6.13 -18.80 -5.19
N TYR A 127 -6.41 -18.77 -3.88
CA TYR A 127 -6.07 -19.85 -2.93
C TYR A 127 -4.61 -20.29 -3.05
N LEU A 128 -3.70 -19.33 -3.34
CA LEU A 128 -2.26 -19.62 -3.45
C LEU A 128 -1.68 -20.03 -2.10
N PHE A 129 -2.09 -19.36 -1.03
CA PHE A 129 -1.70 -19.65 0.35
C PHE A 129 -2.92 -20.15 1.14
N ASP A 130 -2.71 -21.08 2.07
CA ASP A 130 -3.74 -21.67 2.89
C ASP A 130 -3.91 -20.99 4.27
N SER A 131 -2.89 -20.22 4.68
CA SER A 131 -2.88 -19.48 5.95
C SER A 131 -1.95 -18.26 5.89
N ARG A 132 -2.04 -17.36 6.89
CA ARG A 132 -1.08 -16.28 7.06
C ARG A 132 0.33 -16.81 7.33
N GLU A 133 0.43 -17.86 8.13
CA GLU A 133 1.71 -18.48 8.45
C GLU A 133 2.43 -18.97 7.19
N SER A 134 1.70 -19.63 6.27
CA SER A 134 2.28 -20.08 5.00
C SER A 134 2.65 -18.89 4.09
N ALA A 135 1.82 -17.84 4.03
CA ALA A 135 2.12 -16.63 3.29
C ALA A 135 3.35 -15.91 3.84
N TYR A 136 3.45 -15.77 5.17
CA TYR A 136 4.62 -15.15 5.81
C TYR A 136 5.88 -15.99 5.58
N ALA A 137 5.80 -17.32 5.75
CA ALA A 137 6.93 -18.20 5.50
C ALA A 137 7.42 -18.12 4.04
N ALA A 138 6.51 -18.03 3.07
CA ALA A 138 6.85 -17.87 1.67
C ALA A 138 7.53 -16.51 1.39
N LEU A 139 6.93 -15.43 1.89
CA LEU A 139 7.38 -14.06 1.63
C LEU A 139 8.68 -13.70 2.39
N ASP A 140 8.89 -14.27 3.57
CA ASP A 140 10.15 -14.13 4.31
C ASP A 140 11.22 -15.15 3.84
N GLY A 141 10.82 -16.11 3.01
CA GLY A 141 11.65 -17.19 2.46
C GLY A 141 12.13 -16.93 1.03
N GLU A 142 12.41 -18.03 0.33
CA GLU A 142 12.97 -18.03 -1.03
C GLU A 142 12.03 -17.37 -2.05
N PHE A 143 10.72 -17.58 -1.92
CA PHE A 143 9.73 -16.95 -2.82
C PHE A 143 9.78 -15.42 -2.74
N GLY A 144 9.74 -14.86 -1.53
CA GLY A 144 9.81 -13.40 -1.35
C GLY A 144 11.16 -12.82 -1.76
N ALA A 145 12.25 -13.56 -1.58
CA ALA A 145 13.58 -13.16 -2.03
C ALA A 145 13.67 -13.09 -3.58
N GLU A 146 13.09 -14.05 -4.31
CA GLU A 146 13.01 -13.98 -5.77
C GLU A 146 12.20 -12.77 -6.23
N LEU A 147 11.03 -12.53 -5.62
CA LEU A 147 10.21 -11.38 -5.95
C LEU A 147 10.89 -10.03 -5.66
N ALA A 148 11.61 -9.94 -4.54
CA ALA A 148 12.39 -8.75 -4.18
C ALA A 148 13.52 -8.50 -5.20
N ALA A 149 14.23 -9.54 -5.64
CA ALA A 149 15.28 -9.41 -6.64
C ALA A 149 14.76 -8.91 -8.00
N LEU A 150 13.54 -9.31 -8.38
CA LEU A 150 12.88 -8.78 -9.60
C LEU A 150 12.59 -7.29 -9.46
N ALA A 151 12.10 -6.85 -8.31
CA ALA A 151 11.79 -5.45 -8.04
C ALA A 151 13.02 -4.52 -8.10
N GLU A 152 14.19 -5.03 -7.72
CA GLU A 152 15.44 -4.25 -7.79
C GLU A 152 15.78 -3.79 -9.22
N SER A 153 15.43 -4.57 -10.25
CA SER A 153 15.63 -4.20 -11.65
C SER A 153 14.78 -2.97 -12.07
N HIS A 154 13.76 -2.65 -11.28
CA HIS A 154 12.86 -1.50 -11.43
C HIS A 154 13.16 -0.38 -10.42
N ASN A 155 14.36 -0.37 -9.84
CA ASN A 155 14.78 0.62 -8.84
C ASN A 155 13.94 0.60 -7.54
N ILE A 156 13.38 -0.55 -7.21
CA ILE A 156 12.54 -0.77 -6.02
C ILE A 156 13.26 -1.73 -5.07
N TYR A 157 13.45 -1.33 -3.83
CA TYR A 157 13.96 -2.15 -2.74
C TYR A 157 12.81 -2.57 -1.84
N VAL A 158 12.68 -3.87 -1.56
CA VAL A 158 11.69 -4.41 -0.63
C VAL A 158 12.31 -4.43 0.76
N ALA A 159 11.89 -3.52 1.64
CA ALA A 159 12.39 -3.43 3.00
C ALA A 159 11.68 -4.40 3.97
N GLY A 160 10.52 -4.90 3.60
CA GLY A 160 9.77 -5.91 4.34
C GLY A 160 8.44 -6.23 3.69
N TRP A 161 7.90 -7.41 4.00
CA TRP A 161 6.60 -7.88 3.53
C TRP A 161 5.58 -7.76 4.66
N GLY A 162 4.81 -6.70 4.69
CA GLY A 162 3.67 -6.55 5.60
C GLY A 162 2.45 -7.37 5.15
N ASP A 163 1.40 -7.32 5.94
CA ASP A 163 0.13 -8.03 5.75
C ASP A 163 -1.01 -7.07 5.41
N ALA A 164 -1.82 -7.39 4.42
CA ALA A 164 -3.13 -6.79 4.27
C ALA A 164 -4.24 -7.78 4.62
N GLY A 165 -3.98 -9.08 4.49
CA GLY A 165 -4.86 -10.16 4.89
C GLY A 165 -5.56 -10.88 3.75
N PHE A 166 -6.40 -11.85 4.12
CA PHE A 166 -7.25 -12.56 3.17
C PHE A 166 -8.46 -11.72 2.76
N ARG A 167 -8.77 -11.74 1.48
CA ARG A 167 -9.79 -10.93 0.84
C ARG A 167 -11.13 -11.64 0.82
N ASN A 168 -12.18 -10.91 1.09
CA ASN A 168 -13.56 -11.36 1.22
C ASN A 168 -14.47 -10.58 0.27
N VAL A 169 -15.46 -11.26 -0.32
CA VAL A 169 -16.41 -10.63 -1.23
C VAL A 169 -17.46 -9.86 -0.43
N THR A 170 -17.74 -8.61 -0.84
CA THR A 170 -18.88 -7.84 -0.34
C THR A 170 -19.75 -7.32 -1.48
N ASN A 171 -21.03 -7.09 -1.20
CA ASN A 171 -21.94 -6.52 -2.17
C ASN A 171 -23.17 -5.84 -1.52
N SER A 172 -23.92 -5.06 -2.32
CA SER A 172 -25.15 -4.37 -1.89
C SER A 172 -26.43 -5.02 -2.41
N ARG A 173 -26.40 -6.28 -2.89
CA ARG A 173 -27.51 -6.89 -3.60
C ARG A 173 -28.14 -8.06 -2.87
N GLN A 174 -27.34 -9.03 -2.44
CA GLN A 174 -27.82 -10.30 -1.91
C GLN A 174 -26.76 -11.05 -1.14
N GLU A 175 -27.18 -12.00 -0.30
CA GLU A 175 -26.28 -12.99 0.26
C GLU A 175 -25.63 -13.82 -0.88
N ILE A 176 -24.32 -14.04 -0.79
CA ILE A 176 -23.55 -14.87 -1.72
C ILE A 176 -23.07 -16.10 -0.95
N VAL A 177 -23.39 -17.30 -1.41
CA VAL A 177 -22.98 -18.57 -0.81
C VAL A 177 -22.02 -19.32 -1.73
N THR A 178 -22.29 -19.29 -3.02
CA THR A 178 -21.54 -19.99 -4.06
C THR A 178 -21.10 -19.03 -5.17
N PRO A 179 -20.09 -19.39 -5.98
CA PRO A 179 -19.71 -18.59 -7.13
C PRO A 179 -20.88 -18.29 -8.09
N ALA A 180 -21.86 -19.21 -8.21
CA ALA A 180 -23.02 -19.01 -9.06
C ALA A 180 -23.88 -17.79 -8.63
N ASP A 181 -23.86 -17.42 -7.36
CA ASP A 181 -24.60 -16.26 -6.84
C ASP A 181 -23.95 -14.92 -7.30
N MET A 182 -22.74 -14.99 -7.86
CA MET A 182 -22.05 -13.82 -8.41
C MET A 182 -22.40 -13.52 -9.85
N GLU A 183 -23.22 -14.37 -10.52
CA GLU A 183 -23.55 -14.20 -11.92
C GLU A 183 -24.12 -12.82 -12.20
N GLY A 184 -23.44 -12.09 -13.09
CA GLY A 184 -23.87 -10.77 -13.55
C GLY A 184 -23.60 -9.61 -12.57
N LEU A 185 -23.08 -9.85 -11.37
CA LEU A 185 -22.68 -8.78 -10.46
C LEU A 185 -21.53 -7.96 -11.07
N LYS A 186 -21.65 -6.64 -11.00
CA LYS A 186 -20.55 -5.74 -11.33
C LYS A 186 -19.65 -5.64 -10.12
N ILE A 187 -18.49 -6.25 -10.17
CA ILE A 187 -17.52 -6.23 -9.08
C ILE A 187 -16.30 -5.39 -9.43
N ARG A 188 -15.89 -4.54 -8.51
CA ARG A 188 -14.57 -3.91 -8.57
C ARG A 188 -13.52 -4.89 -8.09
N VAL A 189 -12.43 -4.99 -8.81
CA VAL A 189 -11.22 -5.73 -8.42
C VAL A 189 -10.00 -4.82 -8.44
N MET A 190 -8.89 -5.27 -7.89
CA MET A 190 -7.59 -4.61 -8.04
C MET A 190 -7.13 -4.64 -9.49
N GLU A 191 -6.15 -3.80 -9.84
CA GLU A 191 -5.53 -3.74 -11.17
C GLU A 191 -4.58 -4.93 -11.37
N ASN A 192 -5.15 -6.14 -11.33
CA ASN A 192 -4.47 -7.43 -11.44
C ASN A 192 -5.23 -8.36 -12.40
N ASP A 193 -4.54 -8.91 -13.38
CA ASP A 193 -5.14 -9.77 -14.40
C ASP A 193 -5.70 -11.09 -13.85
N LEU A 194 -5.07 -11.66 -12.79
CA LEU A 194 -5.61 -12.85 -12.12
C LEU A 194 -6.92 -12.57 -11.40
N HIS A 195 -7.06 -11.41 -10.73
CA HIS A 195 -8.32 -11.02 -10.11
C HIS A 195 -9.42 -10.84 -11.16
N MET A 196 -9.08 -10.22 -12.30
CA MET A 196 -10.02 -10.11 -13.42
C MET A 196 -10.45 -11.48 -13.96
N ALA A 197 -9.53 -12.43 -14.08
CA ALA A 197 -9.81 -13.78 -14.54
C ALA A 197 -10.65 -14.55 -13.50
N LEU A 198 -10.30 -14.47 -12.21
CA LEU A 198 -10.99 -15.15 -11.11
C LEU A 198 -12.48 -14.78 -11.05
N PHE A 199 -12.78 -13.49 -11.07
CA PHE A 199 -14.17 -13.05 -10.96
C PHE A 199 -14.98 -13.28 -12.23
N ARG A 200 -14.33 -13.38 -13.41
CA ARG A 200 -14.99 -13.88 -14.62
C ARG A 200 -15.33 -15.37 -14.52
N GLU A 201 -14.42 -16.17 -13.95
CA GLU A 201 -14.67 -17.59 -13.72
C GLU A 201 -15.83 -17.80 -12.73
N PHE A 202 -15.99 -16.93 -11.74
CA PHE A 202 -17.15 -16.92 -10.84
C PHE A 202 -18.42 -16.35 -11.47
N GLY A 203 -18.42 -15.96 -12.75
CA GLY A 203 -19.59 -15.45 -13.47
C GLY A 203 -19.89 -13.96 -13.25
N ALA A 204 -19.07 -13.25 -12.49
CA ALA A 204 -19.23 -11.81 -12.30
C ALA A 204 -18.72 -10.99 -13.49
N ASN A 205 -19.01 -9.69 -13.48
CA ASN A 205 -18.51 -8.69 -14.42
C ASN A 205 -17.44 -7.82 -13.71
N PRO A 206 -16.18 -8.25 -13.65
CA PRO A 206 -15.13 -7.51 -12.95
C PRO A 206 -14.68 -6.28 -13.76
N SER A 207 -14.36 -5.21 -13.02
CA SER A 207 -13.75 -4.00 -13.55
C SER A 207 -12.59 -3.59 -12.64
N PRO A 208 -11.38 -3.38 -13.19
CA PRO A 208 -10.26 -2.86 -12.42
C PRO A 208 -10.50 -1.38 -12.13
N LEU A 209 -10.24 -0.98 -10.88
CA LEU A 209 -10.39 0.41 -10.45
C LEU A 209 -9.44 0.70 -9.29
N ALA A 210 -8.81 1.86 -9.30
CA ALA A 210 -7.94 2.29 -8.23
C ALA A 210 -8.68 2.39 -6.88
N PHE A 211 -7.99 2.08 -5.77
CA PHE A 211 -8.62 1.98 -4.44
C PHE A 211 -9.27 3.29 -3.99
N ASN A 212 -8.63 4.43 -4.25
CA ASN A 212 -9.14 5.76 -3.88
C ASN A 212 -10.44 6.17 -4.60
N GLU A 213 -10.83 5.47 -5.66
CA GLU A 213 -12.08 5.70 -6.40
C GLU A 213 -13.22 4.76 -5.94
N LEU A 214 -12.89 3.71 -5.17
CA LEU A 214 -13.79 2.60 -4.88
C LEU A 214 -15.04 3.02 -4.10
N PHE A 215 -14.89 3.79 -3.00
CA PHE A 215 -16.04 4.20 -2.19
C PHE A 215 -17.08 4.95 -3.02
N THR A 216 -16.61 5.86 -3.87
CA THR A 216 -17.49 6.65 -4.76
C THR A 216 -18.18 5.75 -5.79
N ALA A 217 -17.47 4.78 -6.36
CA ALA A 217 -18.03 3.84 -7.34
C ALA A 217 -19.13 2.96 -6.73
N LEU A 218 -18.93 2.46 -5.50
CA LEU A 218 -19.94 1.71 -4.73
C LEU A 218 -21.15 2.60 -4.39
N GLN A 219 -20.92 3.79 -3.85
CA GLN A 219 -21.97 4.72 -3.47
C GLN A 219 -22.86 5.15 -4.65
N GLN A 220 -22.26 5.30 -5.83
CA GLN A 220 -22.99 5.65 -7.05
C GLN A 220 -23.61 4.45 -7.76
N GLY A 221 -23.37 3.21 -7.31
CA GLY A 221 -23.84 1.99 -7.94
C GLY A 221 -23.20 1.73 -9.33
N THR A 222 -22.02 2.31 -9.59
CA THR A 222 -21.22 1.99 -10.77
C THR A 222 -20.80 0.54 -10.73
N VAL A 223 -20.43 0.06 -9.54
CA VAL A 223 -20.21 -1.35 -9.19
C VAL A 223 -21.15 -1.74 -8.06
N ASP A 224 -21.55 -3.01 -8.01
CA ASP A 224 -22.45 -3.58 -7.02
C ASP A 224 -21.68 -4.23 -5.86
N ALA A 225 -20.44 -4.65 -6.14
CA ALA A 225 -19.62 -5.49 -5.28
C ALA A 225 -18.15 -5.04 -5.31
N GLN A 226 -17.42 -5.46 -4.30
CA GLN A 226 -15.97 -5.35 -4.21
C GLN A 226 -15.43 -6.53 -3.38
N GLU A 227 -14.13 -6.64 -3.23
CA GLU A 227 -13.46 -7.61 -2.40
C GLU A 227 -12.23 -6.96 -1.74
N ASN A 228 -12.07 -7.17 -0.44
CA ASN A 228 -10.96 -6.64 0.36
C ASN A 228 -10.82 -7.45 1.66
N PRO A 229 -9.68 -7.36 2.33
CA PRO A 229 -9.55 -7.80 3.71
C PRO A 229 -10.47 -7.01 4.65
N ILE A 230 -10.92 -7.65 5.75
CA ILE A 230 -11.91 -7.06 6.66
C ILE A 230 -11.41 -5.75 7.28
N THR A 231 -10.14 -5.65 7.64
CA THR A 231 -9.55 -4.44 8.21
C THR A 231 -9.62 -3.27 7.23
N VAL A 232 -9.16 -3.48 5.97
CA VAL A 232 -9.24 -2.46 4.91
C VAL A 232 -10.68 -2.05 4.66
N PHE A 233 -11.59 -3.01 4.58
CA PHE A 233 -13.01 -2.78 4.38
C PHE A 233 -13.63 -1.91 5.47
N THR A 234 -13.38 -2.25 6.73
CA THR A 234 -13.98 -1.57 7.88
C THR A 234 -13.43 -0.16 8.07
N VAL A 235 -12.11 -0.01 8.02
CA VAL A 235 -11.44 1.29 8.18
C VAL A 235 -11.83 2.27 7.07
N SER A 236 -12.06 1.76 5.84
CA SER A 236 -12.57 2.55 4.71
C SER A 236 -14.07 2.78 4.74
N LYS A 237 -14.78 2.27 5.75
CA LYS A 237 -16.23 2.41 5.97
C LYS A 237 -17.08 1.91 4.81
N PHE A 238 -16.62 0.90 4.10
CA PHE A 238 -17.41 0.33 2.99
C PHE A 238 -18.74 -0.28 3.46
N TYR A 239 -18.88 -0.61 4.75
CA TYR A 239 -20.15 -1.01 5.35
C TYR A 239 -21.26 0.06 5.27
N GLU A 240 -20.92 1.33 4.96
CA GLU A 240 -21.94 2.36 4.71
C GLU A 240 -22.60 2.22 3.32
N VAL A 241 -21.99 1.43 2.42
CA VAL A 241 -22.40 1.27 1.01
C VAL A 241 -22.45 -0.18 0.55
N GLN A 242 -22.27 -1.14 1.46
CA GLN A 242 -22.32 -2.58 1.22
C GLN A 242 -23.09 -3.26 2.35
N ASP A 243 -24.02 -4.14 2.02
CA ASP A 243 -24.95 -4.78 2.97
C ASP A 243 -24.54 -6.20 3.35
N TYR A 244 -23.82 -6.90 2.46
CA TYR A 244 -23.49 -8.33 2.60
C TYR A 244 -21.97 -8.54 2.48
N MET A 245 -21.44 -9.44 3.31
CA MET A 245 -20.07 -9.95 3.22
C MET A 245 -20.08 -11.46 3.29
N THR A 246 -19.32 -12.13 2.41
CA THR A 246 -19.02 -13.55 2.49
C THR A 246 -17.53 -13.73 2.71
N LEU A 247 -17.15 -14.46 3.76
CA LEU A 247 -15.76 -14.77 4.10
C LEU A 247 -15.23 -15.85 3.16
N THR A 248 -14.95 -15.43 1.92
CA THR A 248 -14.46 -16.32 0.85
C THR A 248 -12.98 -16.63 0.97
N GLU A 249 -12.20 -15.73 1.56
CA GLU A 249 -10.75 -15.83 1.74
C GLU A 249 -10.03 -16.31 0.46
N HIS A 250 -10.51 -15.83 -0.68
CA HIS A 250 -10.16 -16.33 -2.00
C HIS A 250 -8.76 -15.91 -2.48
N VAL A 251 -8.18 -14.86 -1.91
CA VAL A 251 -6.86 -14.31 -2.22
C VAL A 251 -6.23 -13.76 -0.94
N TYR A 252 -4.94 -13.98 -0.77
CA TYR A 252 -4.11 -13.28 0.22
C TYR A 252 -3.44 -12.07 -0.43
N THR A 253 -3.41 -10.94 0.26
CA THR A 253 -2.68 -9.74 -0.17
C THR A 253 -1.57 -9.40 0.81
N ALA A 254 -0.33 -9.34 0.33
CA ALA A 254 0.78 -8.76 1.06
C ALA A 254 0.79 -7.23 0.92
N ALA A 255 1.32 -6.54 1.94
CA ALA A 255 1.52 -5.09 1.94
C ALA A 255 3.00 -4.76 2.11
N PRO A 256 3.84 -4.90 1.06
CA PRO A 256 5.27 -4.64 1.17
C PRO A 256 5.56 -3.18 1.50
N PHE A 257 6.61 -2.98 2.31
CA PHE A 257 7.26 -1.69 2.48
C PHE A 257 8.33 -1.56 1.40
N LEU A 258 8.10 -0.66 0.47
CA LEU A 258 8.94 -0.44 -0.71
C LEU A 258 9.69 0.88 -0.57
N ILE A 259 10.97 0.86 -0.91
CA ILE A 259 11.83 2.06 -0.89
C ILE A 259 12.44 2.23 -2.28
N ASN A 260 12.54 3.47 -2.75
CA ASN A 260 13.34 3.80 -3.93
C ASN A 260 14.80 3.42 -3.68
N LYS A 261 15.31 2.47 -4.49
CA LYS A 261 16.65 1.90 -4.29
C LYS A 261 17.76 2.94 -4.46
N SER A 262 17.69 3.76 -5.51
CA SER A 262 18.68 4.79 -5.78
C SER A 262 18.74 5.83 -4.66
N TRP A 263 17.59 6.23 -4.14
CA TRP A 263 17.53 7.16 -3.01
C TRP A 263 18.13 6.54 -1.75
N LEU A 264 17.76 5.31 -1.39
CA LEU A 264 18.31 4.60 -0.24
C LEU A 264 19.83 4.49 -0.33
N GLU A 265 20.36 4.05 -1.48
CA GLU A 265 21.80 3.90 -1.72
C GLU A 265 22.56 5.26 -1.75
N SER A 266 21.86 6.38 -1.96
CA SER A 266 22.46 7.71 -1.91
C SER A 266 22.73 8.22 -0.50
N LEU A 267 22.12 7.60 0.52
CA LEU A 267 22.28 7.98 1.93
C LEU A 267 23.60 7.44 2.50
N PRO A 268 24.16 8.06 3.54
CA PRO A 268 25.21 7.45 4.35
C PRO A 268 24.80 6.05 4.86
N GLU A 269 25.74 5.11 4.89
CA GLU A 269 25.48 3.71 5.26
C GLU A 269 24.84 3.58 6.66
N GLU A 270 25.21 4.46 7.59
CA GLU A 270 24.60 4.52 8.93
C GLU A 270 23.11 4.86 8.88
N TYR A 271 22.65 5.72 7.98
CA TYR A 271 21.23 6.06 7.84
C TYR A 271 20.47 4.96 7.09
N GLN A 272 21.09 4.31 6.09
CA GLN A 272 20.50 3.14 5.44
C GLN A 272 20.21 2.05 6.48
N THR A 273 21.17 1.76 7.38
CA THR A 273 21.00 0.78 8.45
C THR A 273 19.82 1.12 9.36
N VAL A 274 19.72 2.37 9.82
CA VAL A 274 18.60 2.82 10.68
C VAL A 274 17.25 2.64 9.98
N ILE A 275 17.15 3.01 8.71
CA ILE A 275 15.91 2.88 7.93
C ILE A 275 15.51 1.40 7.77
N LEU A 276 16.46 0.53 7.44
CA LEU A 276 16.19 -0.89 7.22
C LEU A 276 15.84 -1.62 8.52
N ASP A 277 16.51 -1.29 9.62
CA ASP A 277 16.17 -1.84 10.94
C ASP A 277 14.76 -1.40 11.37
N ALA A 278 14.43 -0.12 11.21
CA ALA A 278 13.09 0.40 11.49
C ALA A 278 12.01 -0.24 10.59
N ALA A 279 12.31 -0.53 9.32
CA ALA A 279 11.38 -1.21 8.41
C ALA A 279 11.14 -2.68 8.81
N ALA A 280 12.14 -3.37 9.36
CA ALA A 280 12.00 -4.73 9.89
C ALA A 280 11.11 -4.74 11.16
N GLU A 281 11.29 -3.76 12.05
CA GLU A 281 10.42 -3.57 13.23
C GLU A 281 9.00 -3.23 12.80
N TRP A 282 8.83 -2.31 11.82
CA TRP A 282 7.53 -2.00 11.24
C TRP A 282 6.83 -3.23 10.69
N THR A 283 7.52 -4.08 9.93
CA THR A 283 6.94 -5.30 9.35
C THR A 283 6.35 -6.20 10.44
N THR A 284 7.09 -6.39 11.53
CA THR A 284 6.65 -7.21 12.67
C THR A 284 5.43 -6.60 13.37
N ALA A 285 5.48 -5.31 13.67
CA ALA A 285 4.41 -4.59 14.36
C ALA A 285 3.14 -4.51 13.51
N GLN A 286 3.29 -4.27 12.20
CA GLN A 286 2.19 -4.15 11.25
C GLN A 286 1.45 -5.49 11.10
N ARG A 287 2.15 -6.61 10.91
CA ARG A 287 1.54 -7.94 10.86
C ARG A 287 0.74 -8.24 12.13
N ALA A 288 1.33 -8.00 13.30
CA ALA A 288 0.64 -8.20 14.58
C ALA A 288 -0.61 -7.32 14.75
N ALA A 289 -0.54 -6.07 14.30
CA ALA A 289 -1.67 -5.14 14.36
C ALA A 289 -2.81 -5.52 13.39
N MET A 290 -2.47 -6.05 12.22
CA MET A 290 -3.48 -6.52 11.25
C MET A 290 -4.22 -7.75 11.77
N GLU A 291 -3.49 -8.75 12.28
CA GLU A 291 -4.05 -9.97 12.83
C GLU A 291 -4.94 -9.72 14.07
N GLY A 292 -4.46 -8.88 14.98
CA GLY A 292 -5.12 -8.62 16.27
C GLY A 292 -6.45 -7.87 16.17
N GLY A 293 -6.76 -7.23 15.03
CA GLY A 293 -7.94 -6.36 14.86
C GLY A 293 -9.14 -6.98 14.17
N GLU A 294 -9.04 -8.16 13.57
CA GLU A 294 -10.06 -8.70 12.66
C GLU A 294 -11.43 -8.94 13.33
N GLU A 295 -11.43 -9.49 14.56
CA GLU A 295 -12.68 -9.74 15.29
C GLU A 295 -13.43 -8.43 15.61
N GLU A 296 -12.70 -7.38 16.02
CA GLU A 296 -13.28 -6.06 16.27
C GLU A 296 -13.83 -5.43 14.98
N HIS A 297 -13.14 -5.59 13.86
CA HIS A 297 -13.59 -5.12 12.56
C HIS A 297 -14.84 -5.84 12.08
N MET A 298 -14.92 -7.16 12.23
CA MET A 298 -16.15 -7.91 11.94
C MET A 298 -17.32 -7.45 12.80
N GLN A 299 -17.09 -7.27 14.12
CA GLN A 299 -18.13 -6.77 15.02
C GLN A 299 -18.62 -5.38 14.63
N THR A 300 -17.70 -4.49 14.24
CA THR A 300 -18.04 -3.15 13.76
C THR A 300 -18.97 -3.19 12.53
N CYS A 301 -18.69 -4.07 11.58
CA CYS A 301 -19.53 -4.26 10.40
C CYS A 301 -20.92 -4.81 10.76
N MET A 302 -20.99 -5.80 11.67
CA MET A 302 -22.26 -6.35 12.15
C MET A 302 -23.09 -5.32 12.92
N ASP A 303 -22.46 -4.51 13.75
CA ASP A 303 -23.13 -3.42 14.51
C ASP A 303 -23.65 -2.33 13.56
N ALA A 304 -23.03 -2.14 12.41
CA ALA A 304 -23.50 -1.25 11.34
C ALA A 304 -24.68 -1.86 10.54
N GLY A 305 -25.02 -3.12 10.76
CA GLY A 305 -26.16 -3.79 10.13
C GLY A 305 -25.81 -4.67 8.94
N MET A 306 -24.50 -4.92 8.67
CA MET A 306 -24.08 -5.88 7.64
C MET A 306 -24.43 -7.30 8.00
N GLU A 307 -24.83 -8.07 6.99
CA GLU A 307 -24.95 -9.54 7.08
C GLU A 307 -23.62 -10.18 6.67
N ILE A 308 -22.93 -10.82 7.63
CA ILE A 308 -21.66 -11.51 7.40
C ILE A 308 -21.92 -13.02 7.41
N ARG A 309 -21.48 -13.67 6.34
CA ARG A 309 -21.55 -15.13 6.20
C ARG A 309 -20.17 -15.76 6.25
N GLU A 310 -20.01 -16.69 7.17
CA GLU A 310 -18.91 -17.65 7.16
C GLU A 310 -19.29 -18.84 6.28
N LEU A 311 -18.36 -19.30 5.43
CA LEU A 311 -18.55 -20.50 4.62
C LEU A 311 -18.17 -21.74 5.42
N THR A 312 -18.98 -22.81 5.30
CA THR A 312 -18.55 -24.12 5.74
C THR A 312 -17.38 -24.62 4.87
N ALA A 313 -16.67 -25.64 5.34
CA ALA A 313 -15.57 -26.24 4.57
C ALA A 313 -16.04 -26.76 3.19
N GLU A 314 -17.24 -27.33 3.13
CA GLU A 314 -17.85 -27.82 1.89
C GLU A 314 -18.20 -26.66 0.94
N GLU A 315 -18.74 -25.57 1.48
CA GLU A 315 -19.02 -24.36 0.69
C GLU A 315 -17.73 -23.72 0.19
N LYS A 316 -16.69 -23.58 1.03
CA LYS A 316 -15.38 -23.07 0.63
C LYS A 316 -14.75 -23.93 -0.47
N GLN A 317 -14.89 -25.26 -0.39
CA GLN A 317 -14.41 -26.15 -1.44
C GLN A 317 -15.05 -25.87 -2.81
N VAL A 318 -16.33 -25.48 -2.85
CA VAL A 318 -17.00 -25.10 -4.13
C VAL A 318 -16.34 -23.88 -4.76
N TRP A 319 -15.90 -22.92 -3.95
CA TRP A 319 -15.17 -21.74 -4.44
C TRP A 319 -13.77 -22.11 -4.94
N MET A 320 -13.07 -22.97 -4.21
CA MET A 320 -11.74 -23.48 -4.62
C MET A 320 -11.81 -24.27 -5.92
N ASP A 321 -12.84 -25.14 -6.07
CA ASP A 321 -13.06 -25.93 -7.28
C ASP A 321 -13.37 -25.02 -8.49
N ALA A 322 -14.15 -23.96 -8.27
CA ALA A 322 -14.47 -22.99 -9.31
C ALA A 322 -13.22 -22.15 -9.73
N ALA A 323 -12.30 -21.89 -8.81
CA ALA A 323 -11.05 -21.19 -9.10
C ALA A 323 -9.97 -22.11 -9.72
N ALA A 324 -10.10 -23.43 -9.61
CA ALA A 324 -9.09 -24.40 -10.05
C ALA A 324 -8.59 -24.24 -11.51
N PRO A 325 -9.43 -23.85 -12.50
CA PRO A 325 -8.95 -23.59 -13.86
C PRO A 325 -7.84 -22.54 -13.94
N LEU A 326 -7.76 -21.61 -12.97
CA LEU A 326 -6.73 -20.56 -12.95
C LEU A 326 -5.35 -21.06 -12.55
N ASN A 327 -5.21 -22.32 -12.10
CA ASN A 327 -3.91 -22.92 -11.87
C ASN A 327 -3.06 -22.98 -13.15
N ASP A 328 -3.68 -23.34 -14.28
CA ASP A 328 -3.01 -23.35 -15.59
C ASP A 328 -2.65 -21.92 -16.02
N THR A 329 -3.54 -20.97 -15.78
CA THR A 329 -3.30 -19.54 -16.08
C THR A 329 -2.12 -19.01 -15.27
N MET A 330 -2.03 -19.31 -13.96
CA MET A 330 -0.88 -18.90 -13.13
C MET A 330 0.42 -19.49 -13.65
N ASN A 331 0.42 -20.78 -14.01
CA ASN A 331 1.61 -21.44 -14.59
C ASN A 331 2.02 -20.83 -15.94
N GLU A 332 1.07 -20.47 -16.78
CA GLU A 332 1.33 -19.80 -18.07
C GLU A 332 1.88 -18.38 -17.88
N MET A 333 1.34 -17.61 -16.90
CA MET A 333 1.74 -16.23 -16.68
C MET A 333 3.07 -16.08 -15.95
N TYR A 334 3.32 -16.91 -14.93
CA TYR A 334 4.43 -16.71 -13.99
C TYR A 334 5.46 -17.84 -14.00
N GLY A 335 5.18 -18.93 -14.69
CA GLY A 335 6.02 -20.14 -14.70
C GLY A 335 5.69 -21.10 -13.56
N GLU A 336 5.71 -22.40 -13.90
CA GLU A 336 5.38 -23.48 -12.96
C GLU A 336 6.32 -23.50 -11.74
N ASP A 337 7.60 -23.17 -11.92
CA ASP A 337 8.61 -23.19 -10.84
C ASP A 337 8.26 -22.17 -9.75
N LEU A 338 7.93 -20.92 -10.13
CA LEU A 338 7.58 -19.86 -9.18
C LEU A 338 6.26 -20.16 -8.45
N VAL A 339 5.25 -20.69 -9.18
CA VAL A 339 3.98 -21.10 -8.59
C VAL A 339 4.17 -22.23 -7.58
N ASN A 340 4.97 -23.24 -7.95
CA ASN A 340 5.29 -24.36 -7.06
C ASN A 340 6.11 -23.93 -5.85
N LEU A 341 7.04 -22.99 -6.03
CA LEU A 341 7.81 -22.41 -4.93
C LEU A 341 6.87 -21.73 -3.92
N ALA A 342 5.95 -20.86 -4.37
CA ALA A 342 4.97 -20.22 -3.49
C ALA A 342 4.16 -21.25 -2.70
N ARG A 343 3.66 -22.29 -3.36
CA ARG A 343 2.84 -23.35 -2.75
C ARG A 343 3.59 -24.31 -1.84
N SER A 344 4.91 -24.41 -1.97
CA SER A 344 5.72 -25.31 -1.15
C SER A 344 5.74 -24.95 0.34
N PHE A 345 5.24 -23.78 0.70
CA PHE A 345 5.10 -23.29 2.07
C PHE A 345 3.72 -23.61 2.70
N ASN A 346 2.78 -24.11 1.92
CA ASN A 346 1.48 -24.57 2.44
C ASN A 346 1.63 -25.84 3.28
N GLY A 347 0.78 -25.98 4.34
CA GLY A 347 0.83 -27.06 5.29
C GLY A 347 0.10 -28.35 4.84
#